data_f31853136151c431ecff8d8d64da8b11
#
_entry.id   f31853136151c431ecff8d8d64da8b11
#
_cell.length_a   1.000
_cell.length_b   1.000
_cell.length_c   1.000
_cell.angle_alpha   90.00
_cell.angle_beta   90.00
_cell.angle_gamma   90.00
#
_symmetry.space_group_name_H-M   'P 1'
#
loop_
_entity.id
_entity.type
_entity.pdbx_description
1 polymer ?
#
loop_
_entity_poly.entity_id
_entity_poly.type
_entity_poly.pdbx_seq_one_letter_code
_entity_poly.pdbx_strand_id
1 'polypeptide(L)'
;MKKSYLLTTLLLLITSSLGLAKDRWMEQSRFGLMFHYEAFVDHSTESYNRTIDSFDVKGFTQAVASTQADYIIFVIGQHWGKYCAPNSAYEKLLGVKNGVWTSKRDLIMEIAQGLAERDVKLIIYMTARAPMRHYKVIK
;
A
#
# COMPACT_ATOMS: atom_id res chain seq x y z
N MET A 1 46.67 -6.30 27.41
CA MET A 1 45.30 -6.82 27.52
C MET A 1 44.19 -5.73 27.67
N LYS A 2 44.43 -4.58 28.34
CA LYS A 2 43.39 -3.53 28.53
C LYS A 2 42.89 -2.81 27.24
N LYS A 3 43.70 -2.70 26.18
CA LYS A 3 43.32 -2.04 24.94
C LYS A 3 42.31 -2.83 24.10
N SER A 4 42.29 -4.17 24.22
CA SER A 4 41.38 -5.03 23.44
C SER A 4 39.92 -4.92 23.90
N TYR A 5 39.69 -4.78 25.22
CA TYR A 5 38.34 -4.65 25.79
C TYR A 5 37.70 -3.29 25.46
N LEU A 6 38.50 -2.22 25.34
CA LEU A 6 37.99 -0.89 25.00
C LEU A 6 37.45 -0.86 23.56
N LEU A 7 38.13 -1.53 22.62
CA LEU A 7 37.69 -1.62 21.22
C LEU A 7 36.42 -2.45 21.08
N THR A 8 36.32 -3.56 21.82
CA THR A 8 35.14 -4.44 21.79
C THR A 8 33.91 -3.75 22.40
N THR A 9 34.10 -3.00 23.49
CA THR A 9 32.99 -2.24 24.12
C THR A 9 32.53 -1.09 23.24
N LEU A 10 33.43 -0.40 22.53
CA LEU A 10 33.09 0.66 21.59
C LEU A 10 32.31 0.09 20.36
N LEU A 11 32.71 -1.07 19.85
CA LEU A 11 32.01 -1.72 18.71
C LEU A 11 30.60 -2.18 19.13
N LEU A 12 30.40 -2.70 20.34
CA LEU A 12 29.08 -3.07 20.88
C LEU A 12 28.16 -1.86 21.08
N LEU A 13 28.70 -0.71 21.49
CA LEU A 13 27.92 0.53 21.63
C LEU A 13 27.48 1.09 20.29
N ILE A 14 28.29 0.95 19.22
CA ILE A 14 27.93 1.40 17.86
C ILE A 14 26.85 0.49 17.26
N THR A 15 26.90 -0.83 17.49
CA THR A 15 25.90 -1.76 16.98
C THR A 15 24.55 -1.65 17.69
N SER A 16 24.52 -1.27 18.96
CA SER A 16 23.26 -1.05 19.70
C SER A 16 22.55 0.25 19.30
N SER A 17 23.27 1.25 18.81
CA SER A 17 22.65 2.49 18.29
C SER A 17 22.09 2.35 16.89
N LEU A 18 22.56 1.38 16.09
CA LEU A 18 22.02 1.10 14.74
C LEU A 18 20.70 0.33 14.74
N GLY A 19 20.34 -0.34 15.84
CA GLY A 19 19.12 -1.12 15.97
C GLY A 19 17.89 -0.35 16.48
N LEU A 20 18.04 0.92 16.88
CA LEU A 20 16.97 1.74 17.47
C LEU A 20 16.56 2.94 16.64
N ALA A 21 17.03 3.06 15.41
CA ALA A 21 16.51 4.05 14.49
C ALA A 21 15.09 3.61 14.06
N LYS A 22 14.10 3.90 14.93
CA LYS A 22 12.68 3.83 14.55
C LYS A 22 12.53 4.66 13.28
N ASP A 23 12.04 4.04 12.22
CA ASP A 23 11.82 4.73 10.97
C ASP A 23 10.80 5.86 11.17
N ARG A 24 11.28 7.08 11.28
CA ARG A 24 10.49 8.30 11.57
C ARG A 24 10.18 9.06 10.28
N TRP A 25 10.11 8.35 9.16
CA TRP A 25 9.92 8.95 7.85
C TRP A 25 8.74 9.93 7.77
N MET A 26 7.64 9.62 8.45
CA MET A 26 6.46 10.48 8.45
C MET A 26 6.69 11.83 9.13
N GLU A 27 7.49 11.86 10.20
CA GLU A 27 7.86 13.10 10.89
C GLU A 27 8.79 13.98 10.05
N GLN A 28 9.51 13.37 9.11
CA GLN A 28 10.44 14.05 8.20
C GLN A 28 9.77 14.45 6.88
N SER A 29 8.56 13.93 6.62
CA SER A 29 7.83 14.19 5.38
C SER A 29 7.29 15.61 5.36
N ARG A 30 7.43 16.28 4.23
CA ARG A 30 6.95 17.66 3.98
C ARG A 30 5.50 17.67 3.55
N PHE A 31 5.14 16.82 2.58
CA PHE A 31 3.78 16.67 2.10
C PHE A 31 3.58 15.34 1.38
N GLY A 32 2.31 14.94 1.25
CA GLY A 32 1.89 13.79 0.47
C GLY A 32 0.69 14.10 -0.40
N LEU A 33 0.40 13.21 -1.35
CA LEU A 33 -0.75 13.31 -2.25
C LEU A 33 -1.75 12.21 -1.90
N MET A 34 -3.04 12.49 -2.05
CA MET A 34 -4.10 11.49 -1.88
C MET A 34 -4.81 11.23 -3.19
N PHE A 35 -4.94 9.94 -3.53
CA PHE A 35 -5.60 9.49 -4.74
C PHE A 35 -6.82 8.64 -4.41
N HIS A 36 -7.99 9.11 -4.79
CA HIS A 36 -9.23 8.34 -4.79
C HIS A 36 -9.35 7.62 -6.13
N TYR A 37 -8.95 6.35 -6.16
CA TYR A 37 -9.05 5.55 -7.36
C TYR A 37 -10.39 4.81 -7.42
N GLU A 38 -11.19 5.16 -8.39
CA GLU A 38 -12.51 4.57 -8.64
C GLU A 38 -12.51 3.85 -9.99
N ALA A 39 -12.31 2.53 -9.96
CA ALA A 39 -12.29 1.70 -11.16
C ALA A 39 -13.71 1.29 -11.61
N PHE A 40 -14.67 2.24 -11.59
CA PHE A 40 -16.07 1.93 -11.88
C PHE A 40 -16.48 2.38 -13.28
N VAL A 41 -16.76 1.42 -14.15
CA VAL A 41 -17.39 1.68 -15.44
C VAL A 41 -18.81 1.09 -15.43
N ASP A 42 -18.93 -0.15 -15.04
CA ASP A 42 -20.15 -0.84 -14.63
C ASP A 42 -19.85 -1.68 -13.37
N HIS A 43 -20.84 -2.25 -12.75
CA HIS A 43 -20.63 -3.02 -11.52
C HIS A 43 -20.17 -4.46 -11.76
N SER A 44 -19.87 -4.85 -13.00
CA SER A 44 -19.41 -6.20 -13.31
C SER A 44 -17.96 -6.42 -12.84
N THR A 45 -17.66 -7.64 -12.47
CA THR A 45 -16.30 -8.05 -12.07
C THR A 45 -15.34 -7.98 -13.27
N GLU A 46 -15.84 -8.23 -14.47
CA GLU A 46 -15.04 -8.21 -15.67
C GLU A 46 -14.64 -6.79 -16.07
N SER A 47 -15.56 -5.83 -16.07
CA SER A 47 -15.27 -4.43 -16.32
C SER A 47 -14.30 -3.86 -15.28
N TYR A 48 -14.49 -4.21 -14.01
CA TYR A 48 -13.59 -3.83 -12.95
C TYR A 48 -12.15 -4.31 -13.20
N ASN A 49 -11.97 -5.61 -13.52
CA ASN A 49 -10.64 -6.13 -13.81
C ASN A 49 -10.02 -5.48 -15.05
N ARG A 50 -10.77 -5.26 -16.13
CA ARG A 50 -10.23 -4.54 -17.31
C ARG A 50 -9.71 -3.15 -16.95
N THR A 51 -10.42 -2.41 -16.10
CA THR A 51 -9.99 -1.08 -15.66
C THR A 51 -8.73 -1.17 -14.82
N ILE A 52 -8.64 -2.13 -13.90
CA ILE A 52 -7.44 -2.37 -13.10
C ILE A 52 -6.25 -2.79 -14.00
N ASP A 53 -6.49 -3.67 -14.96
CA ASP A 53 -5.45 -4.16 -15.87
C ASP A 53 -4.90 -3.06 -16.79
N SER A 54 -5.72 -2.07 -17.12
CA SER A 54 -5.32 -0.92 -17.96
C SER A 54 -4.56 0.18 -17.21
N PHE A 55 -4.43 0.10 -15.88
CA PHE A 55 -3.75 1.14 -15.10
C PHE A 55 -2.26 1.21 -15.43
N ASP A 56 -1.79 2.38 -15.87
CA ASP A 56 -0.38 2.64 -16.14
C ASP A 56 0.39 2.97 -14.86
N VAL A 57 0.89 1.92 -14.20
CA VAL A 57 1.69 2.06 -12.95
C VAL A 57 2.95 2.88 -13.19
N LYS A 58 3.63 2.68 -14.31
CA LYS A 58 4.89 3.38 -14.61
C LYS A 58 4.64 4.88 -14.77
N GLY A 59 3.69 5.26 -15.60
CA GLY A 59 3.33 6.67 -15.80
C GLY A 59 2.84 7.31 -14.51
N PHE A 60 2.00 6.61 -13.74
CA PHE A 60 1.50 7.09 -12.46
C PHE A 60 2.64 7.37 -11.47
N THR A 61 3.54 6.41 -11.25
CA THR A 61 4.63 6.55 -10.26
C THR A 61 5.67 7.58 -10.69
N GLN A 62 5.90 7.75 -12.00
CA GLN A 62 6.71 8.84 -12.54
C GLN A 62 6.07 10.21 -12.30
N ALA A 63 4.78 10.34 -12.56
CA ALA A 63 4.05 11.58 -12.31
C ALA A 63 4.05 11.96 -10.82
N VAL A 64 3.85 10.99 -9.93
CA VAL A 64 3.98 11.22 -8.48
C VAL A 64 5.37 11.70 -8.11
N ALA A 65 6.41 11.03 -8.57
CA ALA A 65 7.79 11.40 -8.26
C ALA A 65 8.15 12.81 -8.77
N SER A 66 7.61 13.23 -9.91
CA SER A 66 7.84 14.58 -10.47
C SER A 66 7.30 15.70 -9.57
N THR A 67 6.34 15.40 -8.69
CA THR A 67 5.81 16.38 -7.72
C THR A 67 6.70 16.58 -6.51
N GLN A 68 7.70 15.71 -6.30
CA GLN A 68 8.55 15.66 -5.11
C GLN A 68 7.78 15.39 -3.81
N ALA A 69 6.63 14.74 -3.89
CA ALA A 69 5.89 14.28 -2.71
C ALA A 69 6.68 13.16 -2.00
N ASP A 70 6.72 13.22 -0.68
CA ASP A 70 7.44 12.24 0.14
C ASP A 70 6.61 10.95 0.31
N TYR A 71 5.29 11.03 0.16
CA TYR A 71 4.40 9.87 0.24
C TYR A 71 3.12 10.09 -0.57
N ILE A 72 2.41 8.99 -0.82
CA ILE A 72 1.03 9.05 -1.28
C ILE A 72 0.10 8.26 -0.36
N ILE A 73 -1.17 8.67 -0.34
CA ILE A 73 -2.27 7.90 0.23
C ILE A 73 -3.09 7.38 -0.95
N PHE A 74 -3.16 6.07 -1.13
CA PHE A 74 -3.90 5.46 -2.22
C PHE A 74 -5.09 4.65 -1.69
N VAL A 75 -6.26 4.89 -2.27
CA VAL A 75 -7.49 4.22 -1.84
C VAL A 75 -7.58 2.85 -2.49
N ILE A 76 -7.52 1.78 -1.69
CA ILE A 76 -7.56 0.39 -2.17
C ILE A 76 -8.93 0.00 -2.76
N GLY A 77 -9.98 0.65 -2.31
CA GLY A 77 -11.34 0.44 -2.80
C GLY A 77 -12.30 1.46 -2.22
N GLN A 78 -13.24 1.92 -3.02
CA GLN A 78 -14.25 2.90 -2.63
C GLN A 78 -15.48 2.22 -2.00
N HIS A 79 -16.58 2.94 -1.92
CA HIS A 79 -17.82 2.54 -1.23
C HIS A 79 -18.43 1.22 -1.68
N TRP A 80 -18.03 0.69 -2.84
CA TRP A 80 -18.58 -0.54 -3.41
C TRP A 80 -17.98 -1.82 -2.83
N GLY A 81 -16.92 -1.73 -2.04
CA GLY A 81 -16.28 -2.86 -1.39
C GLY A 81 -15.44 -3.75 -2.31
N LYS A 82 -15.18 -3.30 -3.54
CA LYS A 82 -14.19 -3.96 -4.42
C LYS A 82 -12.81 -3.40 -4.16
N TYR A 83 -11.82 -4.28 -4.03
CA TYR A 83 -10.42 -3.90 -3.78
C TYR A 83 -9.54 -4.15 -5.00
N CYS A 84 -8.63 -3.22 -5.29
CA CYS A 84 -7.69 -3.31 -6.41
C CYS A 84 -6.42 -4.13 -6.11
N ALA A 85 -6.55 -5.10 -5.22
CA ALA A 85 -5.53 -6.10 -4.89
C ALA A 85 -6.22 -7.40 -4.47
N PRO A 86 -5.63 -8.58 -4.72
CA PRO A 86 -6.15 -9.86 -4.27
C PRO A 86 -6.26 -9.91 -2.74
N ASN A 87 -7.39 -10.42 -2.23
CA ASN A 87 -7.60 -10.63 -0.81
C ASN A 87 -8.50 -11.84 -0.56
N SER A 88 -7.90 -13.02 -0.52
CA SER A 88 -8.62 -14.27 -0.34
C SER A 88 -9.32 -14.38 1.03
N ALA A 89 -8.77 -13.74 2.07
CA ALA A 89 -9.38 -13.74 3.40
C ALA A 89 -10.69 -12.94 3.39
N TYR A 90 -10.71 -11.79 2.71
CA TYR A 90 -11.90 -10.96 2.54
C TYR A 90 -12.98 -11.70 1.74
N GLU A 91 -12.63 -12.33 0.62
CA GLU A 91 -13.59 -13.07 -0.20
C GLU A 91 -14.11 -14.33 0.48
N LYS A 92 -13.27 -15.03 1.23
CA LYS A 92 -13.71 -16.15 2.09
C LYS A 92 -14.70 -15.69 3.15
N LEU A 93 -14.46 -14.53 3.78
CA LEU A 93 -15.40 -13.94 4.75
C LEU A 93 -16.75 -13.64 4.12
N LEU A 94 -16.76 -13.17 2.86
CA LEU A 94 -17.98 -12.89 2.11
C LEU A 94 -18.67 -14.14 1.53
N GLY A 95 -18.05 -15.31 1.62
CA GLY A 95 -18.57 -16.56 1.06
C GLY A 95 -18.58 -16.59 -0.48
N VAL A 96 -17.72 -15.84 -1.13
CA VAL A 96 -17.64 -15.76 -2.59
C VAL A 96 -16.35 -16.37 -3.13
N LYS A 97 -16.30 -16.62 -4.44
CA LYS A 97 -15.10 -17.09 -5.12
C LYS A 97 -14.07 -15.95 -5.22
N ASN A 98 -12.78 -16.33 -5.23
CA ASN A 98 -11.69 -15.37 -5.42
C ASN A 98 -11.85 -14.59 -6.74
N GLY A 99 -11.61 -13.28 -6.69
CA GLY A 99 -11.71 -12.39 -7.83
C GLY A 99 -13.10 -11.82 -8.10
N VAL A 100 -14.09 -12.02 -7.19
CA VAL A 100 -15.42 -11.42 -7.29
C VAL A 100 -15.44 -10.01 -6.73
N TRP A 101 -14.84 -9.81 -5.54
CA TRP A 101 -14.77 -8.53 -4.85
C TRP A 101 -13.35 -7.95 -4.78
N THR A 102 -12.40 -8.65 -5.36
CA THR A 102 -11.01 -8.20 -5.47
C THR A 102 -10.52 -8.34 -6.90
N SER A 103 -9.55 -7.53 -7.30
CA SER A 103 -8.92 -7.69 -8.61
C SER A 103 -8.03 -8.93 -8.65
N LYS A 104 -7.82 -9.45 -9.87
CA LYS A 104 -6.83 -10.51 -10.11
C LYS A 104 -5.42 -9.96 -10.08
N ARG A 105 -5.22 -8.77 -10.65
CA ARG A 105 -3.97 -8.02 -10.63
C ARG A 105 -3.76 -7.41 -9.24
N ASP A 106 -2.56 -7.50 -8.71
CA ASP A 106 -2.18 -6.80 -7.47
C ASP A 106 -1.65 -5.39 -7.81
N LEU A 107 -2.57 -4.48 -8.12
CA LEU A 107 -2.24 -3.10 -8.46
C LEU A 107 -1.51 -2.39 -7.31
N ILE A 108 -1.87 -2.71 -6.07
CA ILE A 108 -1.24 -2.10 -4.89
C ILE A 108 0.22 -2.48 -4.78
N MET A 109 0.55 -3.76 -4.97
CA MET A 109 1.94 -4.23 -4.92
C MET A 109 2.77 -3.59 -6.04
N GLU A 110 2.23 -3.51 -7.25
CA GLU A 110 2.93 -2.89 -8.37
C GLU A 110 3.18 -1.38 -8.14
N ILE A 111 2.19 -0.66 -7.62
CA ILE A 111 2.36 0.75 -7.23
C ILE A 111 3.41 0.88 -6.13
N ALA A 112 3.36 0.02 -5.10
CA ALA A 112 4.32 0.05 -4.01
C ALA A 112 5.77 -0.14 -4.51
N GLN A 113 5.98 -1.10 -5.41
CA GLN A 113 7.29 -1.34 -6.03
C GLN A 113 7.77 -0.13 -6.84
N GLY A 114 6.92 0.40 -7.71
CA GLY A 114 7.27 1.55 -8.54
C GLY A 114 7.53 2.83 -7.75
N LEU A 115 6.87 3.02 -6.60
CA LEU A 115 7.14 4.14 -5.70
C LEU A 115 8.42 3.94 -4.89
N ALA A 116 8.69 2.70 -4.44
CA ALA A 116 9.90 2.38 -3.68
C ALA A 116 11.18 2.66 -4.50
N GLU A 117 11.16 2.40 -5.81
CA GLU A 117 12.25 2.75 -6.72
C GLU A 117 12.54 4.27 -6.77
N ARG A 118 11.63 5.10 -6.29
CA ARG A 118 11.66 6.57 -6.33
C ARG A 118 11.69 7.20 -4.93
N ASP A 119 11.89 6.36 -3.90
CA ASP A 119 11.87 6.75 -2.48
C ASP A 119 10.59 7.47 -2.04
N VAL A 120 9.46 7.15 -2.67
CA VAL A 120 8.14 7.64 -2.27
C VAL A 120 7.44 6.57 -1.44
N LYS A 121 6.92 6.93 -0.27
CA LYS A 121 6.22 5.98 0.62
C LYS A 121 4.75 5.83 0.21
N LEU A 122 4.19 4.64 0.41
CA LEU A 122 2.79 4.34 0.14
C LEU A 122 2.03 4.12 1.45
N ILE A 123 0.94 4.86 1.63
CA ILE A 123 -0.07 4.61 2.65
C ILE A 123 -1.32 4.07 1.97
N ILE A 124 -1.82 2.94 2.44
CA ILE A 124 -3.08 2.36 1.95
C ILE A 124 -4.24 2.90 2.78
N TYR A 125 -5.21 3.49 2.09
CA TYR A 125 -6.46 3.92 2.70
C TYR A 125 -7.60 2.98 2.32
N MET A 126 -8.26 2.43 3.33
CA MET A 126 -9.45 1.61 3.17
C MET A 126 -10.65 2.35 3.75
N THR A 127 -11.65 2.60 2.92
CA THR A 127 -12.87 3.29 3.37
C THR A 127 -13.68 2.39 4.30
N ALA A 128 -14.11 2.92 5.44
CA ALA A 128 -14.90 2.16 6.41
C ALA A 128 -16.22 1.59 5.83
N ARG A 129 -16.80 2.26 4.83
CA ARG A 129 -18.03 1.81 4.16
C ARG A 129 -17.84 0.62 3.24
N ALA A 130 -16.63 0.39 2.72
CA ALA A 130 -16.38 -0.70 1.78
C ALA A 130 -16.72 -2.07 2.40
N PRO A 131 -16.18 -2.49 3.54
CA PRO A 131 -16.57 -3.75 4.18
C PRO A 131 -18.00 -3.71 4.77
N MET A 132 -18.47 -2.56 5.24
CA MET A 132 -19.83 -2.45 5.82
C MET A 132 -20.95 -2.70 4.81
N ARG A 133 -20.71 -2.57 3.53
CA ARG A 133 -21.69 -2.93 2.50
C ARG A 133 -22.10 -4.38 2.56
N HIS A 134 -21.25 -5.22 3.09
CA HIS A 134 -21.44 -6.65 3.24
C HIS A 134 -21.76 -7.06 4.69
N TYR A 135 -22.13 -6.11 5.58
CA TYR A 135 -22.30 -6.39 6.99
C TYR A 135 -23.35 -7.49 7.27
N LYS A 136 -24.33 -7.67 6.37
CA LYS A 136 -25.32 -8.75 6.48
C LYS A 136 -24.71 -10.15 6.32
N VAL A 137 -23.56 -10.23 5.65
CA VAL A 137 -22.82 -11.47 5.42
C VAL A 137 -21.78 -11.68 6.51
N ILE A 138 -21.30 -10.60 7.13
CA ILE A 138 -20.23 -10.60 8.15
C ILE A 138 -20.78 -10.86 9.56
N LYS A 139 -22.10 -10.82 9.75
CA LYS A 139 -22.73 -11.28 10.99
C LYS A 139 -22.69 -12.79 11.06
#